data_896b7d2bb45385344a6178ee28c69015
#
_entry.id   896b7d2bb45385344a6178ee28c69015
#
_cell.length_a   1.000
_cell.length_b   1.000
_cell.length_c   1.000
_cell.angle_alpha   90.00
_cell.angle_beta   90.00
_cell.angle_gamma   90.00
#
_symmetry.space_group_name_H-M   'P 1'
#
loop_
_entity.id
_entity.type
_entity.pdbx_description
1 polymer ?
#
loop_
_entity_poly.entity_id
_entity_poly.type
_entity_poly.pdbx_seq_one_letter_code
_entity_poly.pdbx_strand_id
1 'polypeptide(L)'
;MNKLPALCTAVLAATTSQWSCAEDLTESPFFKDSKTQLLSRNSYFNRDYHQANAPQNYREEWAQGFIGTFNSGFTSGTLGFGLDLIGMYGMKLDSSSDRINTGLLPSSGNRQAGVDHAQDDYSKAGGAIKIKVSQTVLKYGDQILNTPVFTNSDSRLLPETARGFYLNSQEIANLTIEAGHITSMTLKERTSHDSSPLTKADFLGATYKFTPSLSASLYGSHVEDYWDKTYVGASWTLPVNTGQTLTFDFRGYDLKSSGQQRGGELDNRAFSLKATYLYGPHTFAVANQQVHGKGAYSYGVDGGDSNYLANYIQFGDFVREDEVSWQARYDYNFASLGIPGLAFMVRYVHGDNITLPSGVTDATEWERDVQLAYVVQSGPAKKLSFKIRQATYRNDFGTSLDEVRLITEYPLNW
;
A
#
# COMPACT_ATOMS: atom_id res chain seq x y z
N MET A 1 -7.56 40.65 -8.26
CA MET A 1 -6.78 40.98 -7.04
C MET A 1 -6.53 39.69 -6.33
N ASN A 2 -5.34 39.17 -6.56
CA ASN A 2 -4.91 37.80 -6.13
C ASN A 2 -4.56 37.82 -4.66
N LYS A 3 -5.21 36.99 -3.88
CA LYS A 3 -4.75 36.62 -2.53
C LYS A 3 -4.13 35.21 -2.61
N LEU A 4 -2.81 35.15 -2.72
CA LEU A 4 -2.07 33.94 -2.37
C LEU A 4 -2.23 33.69 -0.85
N PRO A 5 -2.54 32.47 -0.40
CA PRO A 5 -2.46 32.16 1.01
C PRO A 5 -0.99 31.98 1.39
N ALA A 6 -0.52 32.85 2.26
CA ALA A 6 0.76 32.74 2.97
C ALA A 6 0.68 31.57 3.97
N LEU A 7 1.13 30.40 3.59
CA LEU A 7 1.19 29.24 4.50
C LEU A 7 2.44 28.37 4.29
N CYS A 8 3.59 28.97 4.05
CA CYS A 8 4.88 28.26 4.02
C CYS A 8 6.03 29.02 4.70
N THR A 9 5.76 29.97 5.61
CA THR A 9 6.84 30.77 6.22
C THR A 9 6.76 30.86 7.74
N ALA A 10 6.25 29.86 8.42
CA ALA A 10 6.10 29.89 9.89
C ALA A 10 6.90 28.79 10.60
N VAL A 11 8.11 28.43 10.14
CA VAL A 11 9.04 27.62 10.92
C VAL A 11 10.46 28.11 10.68
N LEU A 12 10.76 29.38 10.95
CA LEU A 12 12.15 29.87 11.16
C LEU A 12 12.14 31.35 11.61
N ALA A 13 11.54 31.63 12.75
CA ALA A 13 11.82 32.88 13.49
C ALA A 13 11.64 32.61 14.98
N ALA A 14 12.58 31.87 15.57
CA ALA A 14 12.77 31.85 17.01
C ALA A 14 14.08 32.60 17.31
N THR A 15 13.92 33.86 17.67
CA THR A 15 14.72 34.72 18.54
C THR A 15 16.14 34.23 18.88
N THR A 16 17.11 34.99 18.45
CA THR A 16 18.49 34.97 18.92
C THR A 16 18.57 35.38 20.39
N SER A 17 18.54 34.41 21.29
CA SER A 17 19.01 34.52 22.65
C SER A 17 19.99 33.38 22.88
N GLN A 18 21.24 33.72 23.05
CA GLN A 18 22.40 32.93 23.50
C GLN A 18 22.16 31.45 23.76
N TRP A 19 22.41 30.61 22.74
CA TRP A 19 22.45 29.17 22.90
C TRP A 19 23.89 28.70 22.68
N SER A 20 24.66 28.62 23.76
CA SER A 20 25.93 27.89 23.79
C SER A 20 25.71 26.35 23.73
N CYS A 21 24.50 25.90 23.44
CA CYS A 21 24.17 24.50 23.26
C CYS A 21 23.86 24.12 21.80
N ALA A 22 23.94 25.00 20.82
CA ALA A 22 23.54 24.73 19.45
C ALA A 22 24.52 23.83 18.67
N GLU A 23 25.78 23.81 19.02
CA GLU A 23 26.78 22.90 18.43
C GLU A 23 26.61 21.46 18.90
N ASP A 24 26.07 21.24 20.08
CA ASP A 24 25.90 19.91 20.68
C ASP A 24 24.61 19.21 20.19
N LEU A 25 23.60 19.95 19.70
CA LEU A 25 22.33 19.38 19.26
C LEU A 25 22.45 18.66 17.91
N THR A 26 23.26 19.16 16.98
CA THR A 26 23.41 18.53 15.65
C THR A 26 24.25 17.26 15.72
N GLU A 27 25.08 17.08 16.73
CA GLU A 27 25.87 15.89 17.00
C GLU A 27 25.07 14.82 17.76
N SER A 28 23.89 15.17 18.30
CA SER A 28 23.07 14.19 18.99
C SER A 28 22.55 13.12 18.01
N PRO A 29 22.49 11.85 18.41
CA PRO A 29 21.95 10.78 17.56
C PRO A 29 20.53 11.07 17.05
N PHE A 30 19.77 11.90 17.75
CA PHE A 30 18.44 12.34 17.32
C PHE A 30 18.47 13.04 15.95
N PHE A 31 19.43 13.92 15.70
CA PHE A 31 19.58 14.60 14.40
C PHE A 31 20.54 13.85 13.46
N LYS A 32 21.64 13.31 13.96
CA LYS A 32 22.67 12.64 13.17
C LYS A 32 22.13 11.39 12.44
N ASP A 33 21.25 10.62 13.10
CA ASP A 33 20.63 9.43 12.53
C ASP A 33 19.26 9.73 11.89
N SER A 34 18.90 11.02 11.75
CA SER A 34 17.66 11.43 11.10
C SER A 34 17.69 11.17 9.60
N LYS A 35 16.52 10.90 9.04
CA LYS A 35 16.32 10.69 7.60
C LYS A 35 15.19 11.60 7.13
N THR A 36 15.48 12.43 6.14
CA THR A 36 14.49 13.26 5.45
C THR A 36 14.33 12.77 4.03
N GLN A 37 13.11 12.61 3.60
CA GLN A 37 12.78 12.23 2.23
C GLN A 37 11.66 13.13 1.70
N LEU A 38 11.78 13.54 0.44
CA LEU A 38 10.69 14.11 -0.35
C LEU A 38 10.51 13.25 -1.60
N LEU A 39 9.36 12.61 -1.75
CA LEU A 39 8.97 11.91 -2.96
C LEU A 39 8.08 12.82 -3.79
N SER A 40 8.52 13.14 -5.01
CA SER A 40 7.67 13.74 -6.05
C SER A 40 7.07 12.61 -6.87
N ARG A 41 5.72 12.55 -6.94
CA ARG A 41 4.96 11.54 -7.68
C ARG A 41 4.02 12.20 -8.66
N ASN A 42 4.21 11.96 -9.93
CA ASN A 42 3.28 12.32 -10.99
C ASN A 42 2.48 11.07 -11.39
N SER A 43 1.16 11.16 -11.37
CA SER A 43 0.29 10.03 -11.66
C SER A 43 -0.79 10.43 -12.65
N TYR A 44 -0.83 9.75 -13.79
CA TYR A 44 -1.96 9.73 -14.70
C TYR A 44 -2.67 8.40 -14.60
N PHE A 45 -3.98 8.42 -14.48
CA PHE A 45 -4.83 7.26 -14.28
C PHE A 45 -6.03 7.36 -15.22
N ASN A 46 -6.19 6.33 -16.06
CA ASN A 46 -7.31 6.20 -16.98
C ASN A 46 -7.98 4.85 -16.78
N ARG A 47 -9.30 4.83 -16.75
CA ARG A 47 -10.11 3.60 -16.65
C ARG A 47 -11.33 3.73 -17.56
N ASP A 48 -11.46 2.80 -18.50
CA ASP A 48 -12.57 2.68 -19.43
C ASP A 48 -13.40 1.45 -19.07
N TYR A 49 -14.70 1.64 -18.82
CA TYR A 49 -15.63 0.61 -18.42
C TYR A 49 -16.45 0.12 -19.61
N HIS A 50 -16.40 -1.18 -19.88
CA HIS A 50 -17.12 -1.84 -20.94
C HIS A 50 -18.53 -2.28 -20.52
N GLN A 51 -19.39 -1.32 -20.22
CA GLN A 51 -20.79 -1.57 -19.87
C GLN A 51 -21.69 -0.52 -20.53
N ALA A 52 -22.62 -0.94 -21.37
CA ALA A 52 -23.45 -0.07 -22.20
C ALA A 52 -24.28 0.97 -21.43
N ASN A 53 -24.61 0.72 -20.16
CA ASN A 53 -25.46 1.57 -19.32
C ASN A 53 -24.76 1.96 -18.00
N ALA A 54 -23.44 1.98 -17.97
CA ALA A 54 -22.71 2.44 -16.78
C ALA A 54 -23.03 3.92 -16.51
N PRO A 55 -23.36 4.30 -15.25
CA PRO A 55 -23.59 5.72 -14.90
C PRO A 55 -22.38 6.61 -15.18
N GLN A 56 -21.18 6.01 -15.20
CA GLN A 56 -19.94 6.62 -15.61
C GLN A 56 -19.07 5.51 -16.24
N ASN A 57 -18.91 5.56 -17.56
CA ASN A 57 -18.17 4.56 -18.32
C ASN A 57 -16.68 4.92 -18.52
N TYR A 58 -16.25 6.10 -18.06
CA TYR A 58 -14.89 6.59 -18.24
C TYR A 58 -14.44 7.39 -17.02
N ARG A 59 -13.20 7.13 -16.55
CA ARG A 59 -12.56 7.90 -15.48
C ARG A 59 -11.14 8.24 -15.88
N GLU A 60 -10.76 9.50 -15.70
CA GLU A 60 -9.42 9.95 -16.02
C GLU A 60 -9.04 11.13 -15.12
N GLU A 61 -7.92 11.01 -14.45
CA GLU A 61 -7.34 12.06 -13.64
C GLU A 61 -5.83 12.07 -13.81
N TRP A 62 -5.26 13.26 -13.88
CA TRP A 62 -3.83 13.49 -13.85
C TRP A 62 -3.49 14.41 -12.68
N ALA A 63 -2.55 13.99 -11.85
CA ALA A 63 -2.24 14.68 -10.62
C ALA A 63 -0.75 14.60 -10.27
N GLN A 64 -0.28 15.61 -9.53
CA GLN A 64 1.06 15.70 -8.96
C GLN A 64 0.98 15.61 -7.44
N GLY A 65 1.74 14.70 -6.84
CA GLY A 65 1.88 14.54 -5.40
C GLY A 65 3.29 14.85 -4.91
N PHE A 66 3.37 15.34 -3.69
CA PHE A 66 4.60 15.51 -2.92
C PHE A 66 4.41 14.87 -1.55
N ILE A 67 5.30 13.96 -1.18
CA ILE A 67 5.23 13.21 0.08
C ILE A 67 6.54 13.45 0.81
N GLY A 68 6.48 14.28 1.85
CA GLY A 68 7.60 14.60 2.72
C GLY A 68 7.56 13.78 3.99
N THR A 69 8.68 13.17 4.37
CA THR A 69 8.83 12.48 5.64
C THR A 69 10.12 12.91 6.35
N PHE A 70 10.02 13.07 7.65
CA PHE A 70 11.16 13.24 8.53
C PHE A 70 11.09 12.19 9.62
N ASN A 71 12.13 11.39 9.75
CA ASN A 71 12.25 10.38 10.80
C ASN A 71 13.52 10.72 11.62
N SER A 72 13.36 11.20 12.87
CA SER A 72 14.51 11.46 13.72
C SER A 72 15.23 10.15 14.09
N GLY A 73 16.47 10.25 14.51
CA GLY A 73 17.09 9.24 15.37
C GLY A 73 16.44 9.23 16.76
N PHE A 74 17.15 8.69 17.73
CA PHE A 74 16.72 8.68 19.13
C PHE A 74 17.69 9.47 20.00
N THR A 75 17.18 10.08 21.08
CA THR A 75 18.04 10.67 22.12
C THR A 75 18.92 9.61 22.74
N SER A 76 20.09 10.01 23.24
CA SER A 76 21.00 9.12 23.96
C SER A 76 20.40 8.68 25.29
N GLY A 77 20.78 7.48 25.77
CA GLY A 77 20.36 6.91 27.04
C GLY A 77 19.69 5.55 26.89
N THR A 78 19.35 4.94 28.01
CA THR A 78 18.62 3.64 28.05
C THR A 78 17.22 3.76 27.47
N LEU A 79 16.61 4.93 27.64
CA LEU A 79 15.33 5.30 27.07
C LEU A 79 15.57 6.38 26.02
N GLY A 80 15.39 6.04 24.75
CA GLY A 80 15.54 6.96 23.62
C GLY A 80 14.20 7.53 23.19
N PHE A 81 14.14 8.82 22.91
CA PHE A 81 12.95 9.51 22.38
C PHE A 81 13.22 9.95 20.94
N GLY A 82 12.22 9.86 20.10
CA GLY A 82 12.27 10.30 18.71
C GLY A 82 10.94 10.82 18.22
N LEU A 83 10.95 11.38 17.00
CA LEU A 83 9.82 12.01 16.34
C LEU A 83 9.81 11.61 14.87
N ASP A 84 8.66 11.23 14.34
CA ASP A 84 8.42 11.06 12.91
C ASP A 84 7.39 12.11 12.46
N LEU A 85 7.62 12.75 11.31
CA LEU A 85 6.71 13.73 10.72
C LEU A 85 6.39 13.31 9.28
N ILE A 86 5.15 13.55 8.88
CA ILE A 86 4.64 13.28 7.53
C ILE A 86 3.91 14.53 7.06
N GLY A 87 4.26 15.01 5.87
CA GLY A 87 3.55 16.09 5.18
C GLY A 87 3.34 15.71 3.72
N MET A 88 2.11 15.79 3.23
CA MET A 88 1.74 15.39 1.89
C MET A 88 0.89 16.47 1.22
N TYR A 89 1.12 16.67 -0.07
CA TYR A 89 0.35 17.60 -0.88
C TYR A 89 0.09 17.00 -2.25
N GLY A 90 -1.16 17.02 -2.68
CA GLY A 90 -1.60 16.58 -4.00
C GLY A 90 -2.28 17.72 -4.74
N MET A 91 -1.97 17.88 -6.02
CA MET A 91 -2.58 18.89 -6.89
C MET A 91 -3.07 18.25 -8.19
N LYS A 92 -4.22 18.72 -8.65
CA LYS A 92 -4.78 18.36 -9.94
C LYS A 92 -4.00 19.01 -11.07
N LEU A 93 -3.65 18.23 -12.08
CA LEU A 93 -3.10 18.70 -13.33
C LEU A 93 -4.16 18.70 -14.43
N ASP A 94 -4.99 17.65 -14.50
CA ASP A 94 -6.13 17.55 -15.40
C ASP A 94 -7.22 16.62 -14.85
N SER A 95 -8.46 17.02 -14.97
CA SER A 95 -9.70 16.25 -14.80
C SER A 95 -10.90 17.11 -15.18
N SER A 96 -12.07 16.48 -15.38
CA SER A 96 -13.36 17.16 -15.57
C SER A 96 -14.46 16.42 -14.81
N SER A 97 -15.62 17.04 -14.64
CA SER A 97 -16.74 16.50 -13.84
C SER A 97 -17.23 15.13 -14.29
N ASP A 98 -17.09 14.80 -15.57
CA ASP A 98 -17.47 13.53 -16.19
C ASP A 98 -16.40 12.44 -16.06
N ARG A 99 -15.15 12.78 -15.68
CA ARG A 99 -13.99 11.88 -15.64
C ARG A 99 -13.43 11.59 -14.23
N ILE A 100 -14.04 12.07 -13.19
CA ILE A 100 -13.60 11.95 -11.79
C ILE A 100 -13.67 10.51 -11.25
N ASN A 101 -13.20 10.31 -10.00
CA ASN A 101 -13.31 9.08 -9.22
C ASN A 101 -12.33 7.97 -9.63
N THR A 102 -11.10 8.32 -10.05
CA THR A 102 -10.00 7.36 -10.15
C THR A 102 -9.40 7.03 -8.78
N GLY A 103 -9.65 7.88 -7.77
CA GLY A 103 -9.06 7.82 -6.43
C GLY A 103 -7.70 8.52 -6.34
N LEU A 104 -7.28 9.29 -7.35
CA LEU A 104 -6.11 10.16 -7.24
C LEU A 104 -6.42 11.44 -6.47
N LEU A 105 -7.60 12.01 -6.72
CA LEU A 105 -8.05 13.29 -6.16
C LEU A 105 -9.33 13.11 -5.35
N PRO A 106 -9.53 13.88 -4.28
CA PRO A 106 -10.82 13.97 -3.62
C PRO A 106 -11.88 14.49 -4.60
N SER A 107 -13.06 13.91 -4.58
CA SER A 107 -14.22 14.46 -5.28
C SER A 107 -15.13 15.21 -4.31
N SER A 108 -15.72 16.31 -4.76
CA SER A 108 -16.71 17.08 -4.02
C SER A 108 -17.87 17.46 -4.92
N GLY A 109 -19.02 17.68 -4.29
CA GLY A 109 -20.24 18.02 -4.99
C GLY A 109 -21.31 16.95 -4.85
N ASN A 110 -22.40 17.16 -5.55
CA ASN A 110 -23.52 16.23 -5.56
C ASN A 110 -23.63 15.61 -6.96
N ARG A 111 -23.27 14.35 -7.09
CA ARG A 111 -23.34 13.60 -8.35
C ARG A 111 -24.77 13.55 -8.93
N GLN A 112 -25.78 13.49 -8.07
CA GLN A 112 -27.18 13.49 -8.51
C GLN A 112 -27.60 14.86 -9.10
N ALA A 113 -26.94 15.95 -8.68
CA ALA A 113 -27.15 17.28 -9.22
C ALA A 113 -26.24 17.63 -10.40
N GLY A 114 -25.34 16.71 -10.83
CA GLY A 114 -24.39 16.95 -11.93
C GLY A 114 -23.30 17.99 -11.62
N VAL A 115 -23.05 18.29 -10.34
CA VAL A 115 -22.06 19.28 -9.87
C VAL A 115 -20.87 18.65 -9.15
N ASP A 116 -20.60 17.41 -9.43
CA ASP A 116 -19.45 16.70 -8.85
C ASP A 116 -18.16 17.04 -9.62
N HIS A 117 -17.07 17.31 -8.90
CA HIS A 117 -15.78 17.66 -9.49
C HIS A 117 -14.62 17.20 -8.61
N ALA A 118 -13.46 16.96 -9.22
CA ALA A 118 -12.22 16.72 -8.50
C ALA A 118 -11.70 18.01 -7.86
N GLN A 119 -11.26 17.93 -6.59
CA GLN A 119 -10.62 19.06 -5.91
C GLN A 119 -9.36 19.49 -6.66
N ASP A 120 -9.07 20.81 -6.66
CA ASP A 120 -7.87 21.35 -7.28
C ASP A 120 -6.60 20.94 -6.53
N ASP A 121 -6.70 20.83 -5.22
CA ASP A 121 -5.62 20.34 -4.35
C ASP A 121 -6.17 19.71 -3.06
N TYR A 122 -5.29 18.99 -2.36
CA TYR A 122 -5.53 18.47 -1.02
C TYR A 122 -4.23 18.19 -0.31
N SER A 123 -4.26 18.16 1.02
CA SER A 123 -3.06 17.92 1.82
C SER A 123 -3.36 17.04 3.03
N LYS A 124 -2.32 16.39 3.52
CA LYS A 124 -2.31 15.63 4.76
C LYS A 124 -1.08 16.03 5.56
N ALA A 125 -1.21 16.11 6.87
CA ALA A 125 -0.07 16.29 7.77
C ALA A 125 -0.29 15.46 9.02
N GLY A 126 0.78 14.91 9.55
CA GLY A 126 0.73 14.11 10.75
C GLY A 126 2.11 13.85 11.32
N GLY A 127 2.17 13.20 12.45
CA GLY A 127 3.41 12.81 13.09
C GLY A 127 3.17 11.83 14.22
N ALA A 128 4.26 11.16 14.60
CA ALA A 128 4.26 10.21 15.70
C ALA A 128 5.47 10.45 16.61
N ILE A 129 5.23 10.43 17.90
CA ILE A 129 6.31 10.30 18.89
C ILE A 129 6.72 8.83 18.97
N LYS A 130 8.01 8.60 19.24
CA LYS A 130 8.53 7.24 19.38
C LYS A 130 9.47 7.13 20.57
N ILE A 131 9.35 6.00 21.26
CA ILE A 131 10.18 5.66 22.41
C ILE A 131 10.88 4.35 22.11
N LYS A 132 12.17 4.29 22.36
CA LYS A 132 13.01 3.11 22.17
C LYS A 132 13.62 2.66 23.48
N VAL A 133 13.51 1.37 23.77
CA VAL A 133 14.25 0.67 24.83
C VAL A 133 14.90 -0.55 24.17
N SER A 134 16.23 -0.63 24.23
CA SER A 134 16.97 -1.70 23.58
C SER A 134 16.62 -1.81 22.08
N GLN A 135 16.04 -2.92 21.63
CA GLN A 135 15.56 -3.14 20.27
C GLN A 135 14.04 -3.09 20.11
N THR A 136 13.35 -2.53 21.11
CA THR A 136 11.90 -2.34 21.10
C THR A 136 11.57 -0.87 20.91
N VAL A 137 10.72 -0.57 19.91
CA VAL A 137 10.23 0.77 19.59
C VAL A 137 8.72 0.78 19.72
N LEU A 138 8.19 1.69 20.55
CA LEU A 138 6.78 2.04 20.63
C LEU A 138 6.58 3.40 19.94
N LYS A 139 5.59 3.50 19.07
CA LYS A 139 5.16 4.74 18.40
C LYS A 139 3.72 5.07 18.78
N TYR A 140 3.41 6.36 18.83
CA TYR A 140 2.06 6.86 18.92
C TYR A 140 1.87 8.09 18.04
N GLY A 141 0.86 8.06 17.20
CA GLY A 141 0.50 9.14 16.28
C GLY A 141 0.19 8.65 14.87
N ASP A 142 0.31 9.55 13.89
CA ASP A 142 0.07 9.24 12.49
C ASP A 142 1.29 8.52 11.89
N GLN A 143 1.04 7.38 11.28
CA GLN A 143 2.07 6.51 10.73
C GLN A 143 1.54 5.68 9.54
N ILE A 144 2.45 5.15 8.74
CA ILE A 144 2.12 4.20 7.67
C ILE A 144 2.52 2.82 8.15
N LEU A 145 1.55 1.92 8.24
CA LEU A 145 1.73 0.55 8.69
C LEU A 145 1.77 -0.42 7.49
N ASN A 146 2.52 -1.50 7.65
CA ASN A 146 2.66 -2.54 6.65
C ASN A 146 2.82 -3.91 7.35
N THR A 147 1.71 -4.44 7.85
CA THR A 147 1.61 -5.78 8.44
C THR A 147 0.55 -6.59 7.70
N PRO A 148 0.59 -7.94 7.71
CA PRO A 148 -0.38 -8.73 6.94
C PRO A 148 -1.85 -8.49 7.29
N VAL A 149 -2.12 -7.98 8.48
CA VAL A 149 -3.48 -7.78 9.02
C VAL A 149 -3.85 -6.31 9.16
N PHE A 150 -2.90 -5.39 8.92
CA PHE A 150 -3.13 -3.95 8.86
C PHE A 150 -2.09 -3.29 7.96
N THR A 151 -2.46 -2.92 6.73
CA THR A 151 -1.56 -2.30 5.76
C THR A 151 -2.21 -1.08 5.11
N ASN A 152 -1.60 0.08 5.33
CA ASN A 152 -2.02 1.30 4.65
C ASN A 152 -1.69 1.23 3.17
N SER A 153 -2.65 1.60 2.32
CA SER A 153 -2.45 1.59 0.87
C SER A 153 -1.62 2.77 0.38
N ASP A 154 -0.70 2.49 -0.54
CA ASP A 154 0.06 3.48 -1.32
C ASP A 154 -0.19 3.32 -2.83
N SER A 155 -1.38 2.88 -3.21
CA SER A 155 -1.74 2.53 -4.60
C SER A 155 -2.24 3.72 -5.43
N ARG A 156 -2.22 4.95 -4.88
CA ARG A 156 -2.71 6.19 -5.52
C ARG A 156 -1.69 7.33 -5.38
N LEU A 157 -2.15 8.58 -5.46
CA LEU A 157 -1.29 9.77 -5.42
C LEU A 157 -0.60 9.95 -4.07
N LEU A 158 -1.37 9.91 -2.98
CA LEU A 158 -0.87 10.01 -1.60
C LEU A 158 -1.25 8.75 -0.81
N PRO A 159 -0.34 8.21 0.02
CA PRO A 159 -0.63 7.02 0.82
C PRO A 159 -1.68 7.28 1.91
N GLU A 160 -2.30 6.21 2.37
CA GLU A 160 -3.08 6.21 3.61
C GLU A 160 -2.17 6.39 4.83
N THR A 161 -2.73 6.87 5.93
CA THR A 161 -2.08 6.90 7.24
C THR A 161 -3.02 6.36 8.31
N ALA A 162 -2.46 5.72 9.33
CA ALA A 162 -3.17 5.23 10.49
C ALA A 162 -2.71 5.98 11.73
N ARG A 163 -3.63 6.24 12.67
CA ARG A 163 -3.35 6.85 13.97
C ARG A 163 -3.58 5.86 15.09
N GLY A 164 -2.60 5.72 15.96
CA GLY A 164 -2.69 4.85 17.12
C GLY A 164 -1.32 4.48 17.64
N PHE A 165 -1.30 3.45 18.49
CA PHE A 165 -0.07 2.85 19.00
C PHE A 165 0.40 1.76 18.07
N TYR A 166 1.72 1.70 17.87
CA TYR A 166 2.38 0.61 17.16
C TYR A 166 3.70 0.26 17.84
N LEU A 167 3.88 -1.02 18.11
CA LEU A 167 5.07 -1.57 18.72
C LEU A 167 5.79 -2.49 17.73
N ASN A 168 7.11 -2.33 17.63
CA ASN A 168 7.99 -3.26 16.93
C ASN A 168 9.12 -3.66 17.87
N SER A 169 9.35 -4.96 18.06
CA SER A 169 10.38 -5.51 18.94
C SER A 169 11.21 -6.57 18.22
N GLN A 170 12.53 -6.44 18.35
CA GLN A 170 13.54 -7.36 17.81
C GLN A 170 14.51 -7.82 18.89
N GLU A 171 14.06 -7.96 20.14
CA GLU A 171 14.88 -8.37 21.30
C GLU A 171 15.40 -9.81 21.18
N ILE A 172 14.65 -10.65 20.47
CA ILE A 172 15.03 -12.05 20.21
C ILE A 172 15.60 -12.16 18.81
N ALA A 173 16.77 -12.75 18.69
CA ALA A 173 17.42 -12.92 17.40
C ALA A 173 16.51 -13.65 16.38
N ASN A 174 16.44 -13.12 15.18
CA ASN A 174 15.60 -13.62 14.07
C ASN A 174 14.08 -13.53 14.29
N LEU A 175 13.61 -12.98 15.41
CA LEU A 175 12.20 -12.76 15.71
C LEU A 175 11.86 -11.28 15.66
N THR A 176 10.88 -10.92 14.84
CA THR A 176 10.23 -9.60 14.88
C THR A 176 8.83 -9.77 15.43
N ILE A 177 8.50 -9.04 16.49
CA ILE A 177 7.15 -8.99 17.08
C ILE A 177 6.57 -7.62 16.78
N GLU A 178 5.32 -7.58 16.33
CA GLU A 178 4.60 -6.35 16.01
C GLU A 178 3.23 -6.37 16.69
N ALA A 179 2.84 -5.24 17.26
CA ALA A 179 1.51 -5.05 17.83
C ALA A 179 0.99 -3.65 17.51
N GLY A 180 -0.31 -3.50 17.37
CA GLY A 180 -0.93 -2.22 17.11
C GLY A 180 -2.29 -2.07 17.78
N HIS A 181 -2.59 -0.82 18.15
CA HIS A 181 -3.91 -0.37 18.60
C HIS A 181 -4.22 0.90 17.81
N ILE A 182 -5.03 0.77 16.75
CA ILE A 182 -5.32 1.81 15.78
C ILE A 182 -6.74 2.31 15.98
N THR A 183 -6.91 3.63 16.04
CA THR A 183 -8.19 4.27 16.40
C THR A 183 -8.78 5.12 15.29
N SER A 184 -8.01 5.43 14.25
CA SER A 184 -8.51 6.14 13.06
C SER A 184 -7.58 5.95 11.86
N MET A 185 -8.07 6.24 10.66
CA MET A 185 -7.30 6.15 9.44
C MET A 185 -7.68 7.27 8.46
N THR A 186 -6.68 7.86 7.80
CA THR A 186 -6.88 8.80 6.69
C THR A 186 -6.75 8.05 5.38
N LEU A 187 -7.82 8.01 4.59
CA LEU A 187 -7.84 7.37 3.27
C LEU A 187 -6.99 8.13 2.24
N LYS A 188 -6.67 7.48 1.13
CA LYS A 188 -5.77 7.98 0.06
C LYS A 188 -6.14 9.37 -0.43
N GLU A 189 -7.40 9.55 -0.80
CA GLU A 189 -7.97 10.77 -1.38
C GLU A 189 -8.75 11.61 -0.34
N ARG A 190 -8.34 11.58 0.93
CA ARG A 190 -8.99 12.35 2.01
C ARG A 190 -7.96 13.16 2.80
N THR A 191 -8.44 14.20 3.48
CA THR A 191 -7.62 15.11 4.31
C THR A 191 -7.89 14.93 5.80
N SER A 192 -9.07 14.47 6.18
CA SER A 192 -9.46 14.26 7.57
C SER A 192 -8.71 13.08 8.18
N HIS A 193 -8.19 13.25 9.39
CA HIS A 193 -7.52 12.19 10.17
C HIS A 193 -8.41 11.00 10.49
N ASP A 194 -9.72 11.17 10.40
CA ASP A 194 -10.73 10.13 10.58
C ASP A 194 -11.67 10.17 9.38
N SER A 195 -11.25 9.57 8.29
CA SER A 195 -12.01 9.53 7.03
C SER A 195 -12.42 8.12 6.63
N SER A 196 -11.98 7.10 7.37
CA SER A 196 -12.36 5.71 7.17
C SER A 196 -13.51 5.30 8.13
N PRO A 197 -14.21 4.21 7.85
CA PRO A 197 -15.21 3.67 8.78
C PRO A 197 -14.59 2.92 9.98
N LEU A 198 -13.27 2.89 10.12
CA LEU A 198 -12.57 2.26 11.23
C LEU A 198 -12.87 2.98 12.54
N THR A 199 -13.36 2.27 13.55
CA THR A 199 -13.49 2.73 14.93
C THR A 199 -12.28 2.31 15.76
N LYS A 200 -11.90 1.03 15.64
CA LYS A 200 -10.73 0.48 16.32
C LYS A 200 -10.25 -0.81 15.64
N ALA A 201 -8.94 -0.97 15.58
CA ALA A 201 -8.31 -2.23 15.23
C ALA A 201 -7.17 -2.54 16.18
N ASP A 202 -7.17 -3.75 16.73
CA ASP A 202 -6.09 -4.31 17.54
C ASP A 202 -5.42 -5.44 16.77
N PHE A 203 -4.10 -5.51 16.78
CA PHE A 203 -3.38 -6.64 16.19
C PHE A 203 -2.11 -6.99 16.95
N LEU A 204 -1.73 -8.25 16.84
CA LEU A 204 -0.48 -8.79 17.35
C LEU A 204 0.02 -9.86 16.39
N GLY A 205 1.31 -9.86 16.12
CA GLY A 205 1.90 -10.90 15.30
C GLY A 205 3.41 -10.97 15.42
N ALA A 206 3.95 -11.98 14.76
CA ALA A 206 5.37 -12.21 14.74
C ALA A 206 5.82 -12.84 13.42
N THR A 207 7.05 -12.49 13.02
CA THR A 207 7.77 -13.14 11.91
C THR A 207 9.07 -13.71 12.44
N TYR A 208 9.30 -15.00 12.21
CA TYR A 208 10.53 -15.71 12.60
C TYR A 208 11.30 -16.17 11.36
N LYS A 209 12.61 -15.87 11.35
CA LYS A 209 13.55 -16.35 10.33
C LYS A 209 14.27 -17.60 10.85
N PHE A 210 13.83 -18.77 10.42
CA PHE A 210 14.46 -20.05 10.79
C PHE A 210 15.86 -20.20 10.22
N THR A 211 16.01 -19.72 8.97
CA THR A 211 17.28 -19.64 8.25
C THR A 211 17.28 -18.35 7.40
N PRO A 212 18.40 -17.96 6.77
CA PRO A 212 18.40 -16.86 5.80
C PRO A 212 17.43 -17.04 4.63
N SER A 213 17.02 -18.28 4.34
CA SER A 213 16.15 -18.64 3.21
C SER A 213 14.74 -19.09 3.61
N LEU A 214 14.47 -19.30 4.90
CA LEU A 214 13.16 -19.78 5.39
C LEU A 214 12.64 -18.87 6.50
N SER A 215 11.46 -18.30 6.30
CA SER A 215 10.74 -17.52 7.32
C SER A 215 9.28 -17.93 7.39
N ALA A 216 8.66 -17.74 8.56
CA ALA A 216 7.24 -17.86 8.75
C ALA A 216 6.70 -16.73 9.61
N SER A 217 5.43 -16.40 9.41
CA SER A 217 4.71 -15.31 10.09
C SER A 217 3.37 -15.80 10.61
N LEU A 218 2.99 -15.32 11.79
CA LEU A 218 1.66 -15.53 12.37
C LEU A 218 1.17 -14.20 12.94
N TYR A 219 -0.03 -13.77 12.54
CA TYR A 219 -0.68 -12.55 13.03
C TYR A 219 -2.14 -12.82 13.34
N GLY A 220 -2.66 -12.11 14.35
CA GLY A 220 -4.08 -12.00 14.63
C GLY A 220 -4.50 -10.55 14.69
N SER A 221 -5.71 -10.23 14.25
CA SER A 221 -6.30 -8.91 14.42
C SER A 221 -7.79 -8.99 14.75
N HIS A 222 -8.25 -7.97 15.47
CA HIS A 222 -9.65 -7.70 15.75
C HIS A 222 -9.99 -6.29 15.26
N VAL A 223 -10.93 -6.18 14.34
CA VAL A 223 -11.48 -4.91 13.86
C VAL A 223 -12.89 -4.76 14.40
N GLU A 224 -13.08 -3.80 15.32
CA GLU A 224 -14.31 -3.60 16.07
C GLU A 224 -15.53 -3.47 15.14
N ASP A 225 -16.57 -4.28 15.41
CA ASP A 225 -17.81 -4.36 14.64
C ASP A 225 -17.69 -4.86 13.19
N TYR A 226 -16.51 -5.33 12.77
CA TYR A 226 -16.27 -5.85 11.43
C TYR A 226 -15.90 -7.33 11.45
N TRP A 227 -14.66 -7.66 11.89
CA TRP A 227 -14.13 -9.03 11.81
C TRP A 227 -12.95 -9.29 12.72
N ASP A 228 -12.73 -10.57 12.94
CA ASP A 228 -11.46 -11.13 13.43
C ASP A 228 -10.71 -11.76 12.28
N LYS A 229 -9.40 -11.58 12.21
CA LYS A 229 -8.50 -12.21 11.22
C LYS A 229 -7.39 -12.97 11.90
N THR A 230 -7.07 -14.14 11.36
CA THR A 230 -5.80 -14.81 11.61
C THR A 230 -5.05 -14.96 10.29
N TYR A 231 -3.77 -14.62 10.27
CA TYR A 231 -2.89 -14.74 9.11
C TYR A 231 -1.74 -15.68 9.40
N VAL A 232 -1.44 -16.55 8.44
CA VAL A 232 -0.25 -17.41 8.43
C VAL A 232 0.49 -17.17 7.11
N GLY A 233 1.78 -16.90 7.20
CA GLY A 233 2.66 -16.75 6.03
C GLY A 233 3.90 -17.62 6.15
N ALA A 234 4.41 -18.11 5.02
CA ALA A 234 5.71 -18.77 4.93
C ALA A 234 6.37 -18.41 3.61
N SER A 235 7.69 -18.20 3.63
CA SER A 235 8.50 -17.97 2.45
C SER A 235 9.76 -18.81 2.50
N TRP A 236 10.03 -19.59 1.44
CA TRP A 236 11.18 -20.45 1.34
C TRP A 236 11.88 -20.29 0.00
N THR A 237 13.14 -19.82 0.03
CA THR A 237 13.99 -19.62 -1.15
C THR A 237 15.05 -20.70 -1.20
N LEU A 238 15.06 -21.46 -2.29
CA LEU A 238 16.02 -22.53 -2.57
C LEU A 238 17.00 -22.05 -3.65
N PRO A 239 18.31 -22.02 -3.40
CA PRO A 239 19.29 -21.89 -4.45
C PRO A 239 19.28 -23.16 -5.32
N VAL A 240 19.13 -23.01 -6.64
CA VAL A 240 19.14 -24.12 -7.60
C VAL A 240 20.54 -24.24 -8.22
N ASN A 241 21.04 -23.11 -8.76
CA ASN A 241 22.38 -22.95 -9.33
C ASN A 241 22.84 -21.49 -9.17
N THR A 242 24.06 -21.19 -9.64
CA THR A 242 24.53 -19.79 -9.69
C THR A 242 23.58 -18.93 -10.50
N GLY A 243 23.03 -17.88 -9.88
CA GLY A 243 22.04 -16.99 -10.51
C GLY A 243 20.66 -17.60 -10.71
N GLN A 244 20.34 -18.72 -10.06
CA GLN A 244 19.05 -19.39 -10.15
C GLN A 244 18.50 -19.67 -8.77
N THR A 245 17.26 -19.25 -8.50
CA THR A 245 16.56 -19.52 -7.25
C THR A 245 15.13 -19.95 -7.50
N LEU A 246 14.61 -20.83 -6.65
CA LEU A 246 13.21 -21.19 -6.59
C LEU A 246 12.65 -20.73 -5.25
N THR A 247 11.63 -19.87 -5.26
CA THR A 247 10.99 -19.36 -4.05
C THR A 247 9.54 -19.84 -3.99
N PHE A 248 9.15 -20.37 -2.85
CA PHE A 248 7.77 -20.70 -2.52
C PHE A 248 7.24 -19.70 -1.48
N ASP A 249 6.10 -19.09 -1.76
CA ASP A 249 5.37 -18.20 -0.86
C ASP A 249 4.00 -18.79 -0.58
N PHE A 250 3.71 -19.10 0.67
CA PHE A 250 2.38 -19.44 1.17
C PHE A 250 1.81 -18.26 1.96
N ARG A 251 0.55 -17.92 1.73
CA ARG A 251 -0.21 -16.89 2.47
C ARG A 251 -1.60 -17.46 2.74
N GLY A 252 -2.06 -17.36 3.98
CA GLY A 252 -3.39 -17.83 4.35
C GLY A 252 -4.03 -16.92 5.38
N TYR A 253 -5.33 -16.72 5.24
CA TYR A 253 -6.19 -15.98 6.15
C TYR A 253 -7.37 -16.85 6.58
N ASP A 254 -7.73 -16.74 7.85
CA ASP A 254 -9.02 -17.13 8.40
C ASP A 254 -9.73 -15.84 8.84
N LEU A 255 -10.92 -15.57 8.32
CA LEU A 255 -11.65 -14.34 8.55
C LEU A 255 -13.07 -14.64 8.99
N LYS A 256 -13.50 -14.04 10.10
CA LYS A 256 -14.83 -14.21 10.66
C LYS A 256 -15.40 -12.88 11.14
N SER A 257 -16.66 -12.60 10.76
CA SER A 257 -17.40 -11.41 11.22
C SER A 257 -17.51 -11.38 12.75
N SER A 258 -17.40 -10.19 13.32
CA SER A 258 -17.56 -9.95 14.75
C SER A 258 -18.39 -8.68 15.01
N GLY A 259 -18.91 -8.55 16.23
CA GLY A 259 -19.71 -7.41 16.68
C GLY A 259 -20.94 -7.18 15.80
N GLN A 260 -21.13 -5.96 15.29
CA GLN A 260 -22.27 -5.56 14.45
C GLN A 260 -22.18 -6.08 13.01
N GLN A 261 -21.07 -6.75 12.63
CA GLN A 261 -20.88 -7.32 11.29
C GLN A 261 -21.07 -6.31 10.16
N ARG A 262 -20.54 -5.10 10.31
CA ARG A 262 -20.71 -4.00 9.34
C ARG A 262 -20.12 -4.32 7.95
N GLY A 263 -19.22 -5.30 7.86
CA GLY A 263 -18.69 -5.84 6.60
C GLY A 263 -19.56 -6.94 5.97
N GLY A 264 -20.72 -7.25 6.57
CA GLY A 264 -21.55 -8.40 6.22
C GLY A 264 -21.21 -9.64 7.04
N GLU A 265 -21.98 -10.71 6.83
CA GLU A 265 -21.72 -12.00 7.48
C GLU A 265 -20.63 -12.75 6.72
N LEU A 266 -19.46 -12.88 7.32
CA LEU A 266 -18.27 -13.50 6.76
C LEU A 266 -17.78 -14.63 7.67
N ASP A 267 -17.46 -15.77 7.08
CA ASP A 267 -16.81 -16.92 7.75
C ASP A 267 -16.05 -17.69 6.66
N ASN A 268 -14.85 -17.21 6.30
CA ASN A 268 -14.12 -17.75 5.17
C ASN A 268 -12.63 -17.91 5.45
N ARG A 269 -12.01 -18.75 4.64
CA ARG A 269 -10.57 -18.96 4.56
C ARG A 269 -10.10 -18.67 3.16
N ALA A 270 -9.15 -17.75 3.05
CA ALA A 270 -8.51 -17.41 1.79
C ALA A 270 -7.02 -17.79 1.88
N PHE A 271 -6.50 -18.50 0.89
CA PHE A 271 -5.08 -18.85 0.86
C PHE A 271 -4.52 -18.85 -0.56
N SER A 272 -3.23 -18.67 -0.66
CA SER A 272 -2.49 -18.73 -1.91
C SER A 272 -1.15 -19.42 -1.74
N LEU A 273 -0.71 -20.11 -2.79
CA LEU A 273 0.64 -20.63 -2.95
C LEU A 273 1.22 -20.12 -4.26
N LYS A 274 2.38 -19.47 -4.18
CA LYS A 274 3.12 -18.95 -5.34
C LYS A 274 4.49 -19.60 -5.41
N ALA A 275 4.85 -20.12 -6.57
CA ALA A 275 6.20 -20.57 -6.91
C ALA A 275 6.82 -19.57 -7.90
N THR A 276 8.02 -19.08 -7.57
CA THR A 276 8.78 -18.12 -8.39
C THR A 276 10.16 -18.69 -8.73
N TYR A 277 10.47 -18.79 -10.01
CA TYR A 277 11.77 -19.24 -10.49
C TYR A 277 12.53 -18.09 -11.16
N LEU A 278 13.66 -17.73 -10.57
CA LEU A 278 14.61 -16.78 -11.14
C LEU A 278 15.66 -17.52 -11.95
N TYR A 279 15.86 -17.10 -13.21
CA TYR A 279 16.87 -17.62 -14.11
C TYR A 279 17.58 -16.47 -14.85
N GLY A 280 18.73 -16.04 -14.36
CA GLY A 280 19.44 -14.88 -14.91
C GLY A 280 18.54 -13.63 -14.96
N PRO A 281 18.28 -13.04 -16.16
CA PRO A 281 17.41 -11.87 -16.30
C PRO A 281 15.91 -12.21 -16.30
N HIS A 282 15.54 -13.48 -16.30
CA HIS A 282 14.16 -13.97 -16.39
C HIS A 282 13.61 -14.33 -15.01
N THR A 283 12.36 -13.96 -14.75
CA THR A 283 11.60 -14.43 -13.59
C THR A 283 10.27 -15.01 -14.06
N PHE A 284 10.01 -16.25 -13.70
CA PHE A 284 8.73 -16.93 -13.98
C PHE A 284 8.03 -17.17 -12.65
N ALA A 285 6.72 -16.91 -12.59
CA ALA A 285 5.95 -17.27 -11.42
C ALA A 285 4.60 -17.88 -11.82
N VAL A 286 4.17 -18.85 -11.02
CA VAL A 286 2.83 -19.42 -11.04
C VAL A 286 2.24 -19.33 -9.64
N ALA A 287 0.93 -19.07 -9.55
CA ALA A 287 0.24 -19.07 -8.27
C ALA A 287 -1.14 -19.71 -8.39
N ASN A 288 -1.59 -20.30 -7.29
CA ASN A 288 -2.97 -20.68 -7.06
C ASN A 288 -3.48 -19.93 -5.82
N GLN A 289 -4.70 -19.44 -5.87
CA GLN A 289 -5.38 -18.80 -4.76
C GLN A 289 -6.80 -19.33 -4.67
N GLN A 290 -7.30 -19.52 -3.46
CA GLN A 290 -8.63 -20.07 -3.21
C GLN A 290 -9.27 -19.36 -2.02
N VAL A 291 -10.59 -19.21 -2.10
CA VAL A 291 -11.45 -18.74 -1.01
C VAL A 291 -12.50 -19.81 -0.74
N HIS A 292 -12.69 -20.19 0.52
CA HIS A 292 -13.66 -21.18 0.93
C HIS A 292 -14.47 -20.67 2.12
N GLY A 293 -15.76 -20.94 2.13
CA GLY A 293 -16.67 -20.54 3.21
C GLY A 293 -17.52 -19.34 2.80
N LYS A 294 -18.16 -18.69 3.75
CA LYS A 294 -19.18 -17.68 3.51
C LYS A 294 -18.60 -16.30 3.25
N GLY A 295 -18.93 -15.72 2.11
CA GLY A 295 -18.57 -14.37 1.70
C GLY A 295 -17.16 -14.24 1.15
N ALA A 296 -16.87 -13.12 0.53
CA ALA A 296 -15.54 -12.79 0.01
C ALA A 296 -14.53 -12.52 1.14
N TYR A 297 -13.25 -12.80 0.93
CA TYR A 297 -12.22 -12.27 1.82
C TYR A 297 -12.24 -10.74 1.76
N SER A 298 -12.38 -10.11 2.92
CA SER A 298 -12.62 -8.67 3.04
C SER A 298 -11.48 -7.96 3.76
N TYR A 299 -11.19 -6.74 3.35
CA TYR A 299 -10.17 -5.85 3.88
C TYR A 299 -10.54 -4.38 3.58
N GLY A 300 -9.67 -3.43 3.89
CA GLY A 300 -9.84 -2.00 3.57
C GLY A 300 -10.19 -1.15 4.79
N VAL A 301 -10.99 -1.66 5.73
CA VAL A 301 -11.24 -1.00 7.03
C VAL A 301 -9.97 -1.06 7.89
N ASP A 302 -9.20 -2.12 7.75
CA ASP A 302 -7.89 -2.36 8.36
C ASP A 302 -6.71 -1.98 7.43
N GLY A 303 -6.94 -1.02 6.54
CA GLY A 303 -6.00 -0.55 5.53
C GLY A 303 -6.25 -1.13 4.15
N GLY A 304 -6.10 -0.28 3.14
CA GLY A 304 -6.49 -0.58 1.76
C GLY A 304 -5.64 -1.63 1.04
N ASP A 305 -4.49 -2.07 1.63
CA ASP A 305 -3.62 -3.10 1.08
C ASP A 305 -3.43 -4.29 2.05
N SER A 306 -4.36 -4.51 3.02
CA SER A 306 -4.36 -5.64 3.96
C SER A 306 -4.76 -6.96 3.30
N ASN A 307 -4.17 -7.23 2.15
CA ASN A 307 -4.34 -8.43 1.36
C ASN A 307 -2.98 -8.87 0.78
N TYR A 308 -2.38 -9.93 1.37
CA TYR A 308 -1.09 -10.45 0.96
C TYR A 308 -1.19 -11.70 0.07
N LEU A 309 -2.40 -12.04 -0.39
CA LEU A 309 -2.63 -13.15 -1.28
C LEU A 309 -1.96 -12.92 -2.66
N ALA A 310 -1.60 -13.99 -3.33
CA ALA A 310 -0.76 -13.93 -4.54
C ALA A 310 -1.45 -13.26 -5.74
N ASN A 311 -2.77 -13.34 -5.81
CA ASN A 311 -3.57 -12.82 -6.93
C ASN A 311 -4.23 -11.45 -6.62
N TYR A 312 -3.81 -10.78 -5.53
CA TYR A 312 -4.05 -9.35 -5.35
C TYR A 312 -3.19 -8.56 -6.34
N ILE A 313 -3.82 -8.03 -7.41
CA ILE A 313 -3.08 -7.51 -8.55
C ILE A 313 -3.45 -6.06 -8.89
N GLN A 314 -3.41 -5.61 -10.17
CA GLN A 314 -3.58 -4.19 -10.45
C GLN A 314 -5.01 -3.71 -10.19
N PHE A 315 -6.00 -4.49 -10.56
CA PHE A 315 -7.42 -4.20 -10.39
C PHE A 315 -8.15 -5.29 -9.62
N GLY A 316 -8.07 -6.54 -10.04
CA GLY A 316 -8.73 -7.68 -9.42
C GLY A 316 -8.00 -8.18 -8.18
N ASP A 317 -8.77 -8.66 -7.22
CA ASP A 317 -8.26 -9.24 -5.96
C ASP A 317 -8.42 -10.75 -5.93
N PHE A 318 -9.35 -11.30 -6.76
CA PHE A 318 -9.66 -12.71 -6.88
C PHE A 318 -9.98 -13.36 -5.53
N VAL A 319 -10.86 -12.70 -4.76
CA VAL A 319 -11.18 -13.05 -3.36
C VAL A 319 -12.67 -13.31 -3.11
N ARG A 320 -13.45 -13.59 -4.16
CA ARG A 320 -14.89 -13.83 -4.04
C ARG A 320 -15.17 -15.15 -3.35
N GLU A 321 -16.41 -15.32 -2.90
CA GLU A 321 -16.88 -16.57 -2.27
C GLU A 321 -16.66 -17.74 -3.24
N ASP A 322 -16.06 -18.82 -2.74
CA ASP A 322 -15.71 -20.08 -3.42
C ASP A 322 -14.73 -19.95 -4.60
N GLU A 323 -14.21 -18.76 -4.87
CA GLU A 323 -13.32 -18.52 -6.01
C GLU A 323 -12.04 -19.32 -5.93
N VAL A 324 -11.69 -19.94 -7.07
CA VAL A 324 -10.41 -20.58 -7.33
C VAL A 324 -9.72 -19.85 -8.47
N SER A 325 -8.52 -19.30 -8.23
CA SER A 325 -7.83 -18.53 -9.26
C SER A 325 -6.38 -18.98 -9.47
N TRP A 326 -5.91 -18.86 -10.73
CA TRP A 326 -4.58 -19.20 -11.17
C TRP A 326 -3.89 -18.01 -11.82
N GLN A 327 -2.60 -17.87 -11.52
CA GLN A 327 -1.74 -16.84 -12.09
C GLN A 327 -0.57 -17.48 -12.85
N ALA A 328 -0.26 -16.89 -14.01
CA ALA A 328 1.02 -17.04 -14.69
C ALA A 328 1.64 -15.66 -14.87
N ARG A 329 2.94 -15.52 -14.54
CA ARG A 329 3.68 -14.25 -14.62
C ARG A 329 5.06 -14.47 -15.18
N TYR A 330 5.51 -13.52 -16.02
CA TYR A 330 6.85 -13.43 -16.52
C TYR A 330 7.39 -12.01 -16.38
N ASP A 331 8.62 -11.90 -15.87
CA ASP A 331 9.37 -10.64 -15.81
C ASP A 331 10.71 -10.79 -16.52
N TYR A 332 11.18 -9.68 -17.12
CA TYR A 332 12.47 -9.60 -17.78
C TYR A 332 13.24 -8.34 -17.36
N ASN A 333 14.49 -8.53 -16.95
CA ASN A 333 15.41 -7.45 -16.58
C ASN A 333 16.39 -7.19 -17.76
N PHE A 334 16.30 -6.02 -18.39
CA PHE A 334 17.08 -5.66 -19.58
C PHE A 334 18.54 -5.30 -19.29
N ALA A 335 19.00 -5.37 -18.06
CA ALA A 335 20.41 -5.10 -17.72
C ALA A 335 21.37 -6.01 -18.48
N SER A 336 20.98 -7.27 -18.74
CA SER A 336 21.75 -8.22 -19.55
C SER A 336 21.87 -7.83 -21.03
N LEU A 337 20.99 -6.96 -21.51
CA LEU A 337 21.00 -6.39 -22.87
C LEU A 337 21.61 -4.97 -22.91
N GLY A 338 22.31 -4.54 -21.83
CA GLY A 338 22.95 -3.23 -21.76
C GLY A 338 22.00 -2.07 -21.39
N ILE A 339 20.78 -2.34 -20.95
CA ILE A 339 19.80 -1.33 -20.53
C ILE A 339 19.45 -1.52 -19.04
N PRO A 340 20.40 -1.24 -18.13
CA PRO A 340 20.14 -1.37 -16.70
C PRO A 340 19.05 -0.39 -16.25
N GLY A 341 18.17 -0.88 -15.38
CA GLY A 341 17.02 -0.10 -14.88
C GLY A 341 15.75 -0.28 -15.71
N LEU A 342 15.81 -0.86 -16.91
CA LEU A 342 14.62 -1.23 -17.68
C LEU A 342 14.14 -2.62 -17.26
N ALA A 343 12.84 -2.76 -16.98
CA ALA A 343 12.18 -4.01 -16.64
C ALA A 343 10.80 -4.11 -17.30
N PHE A 344 10.47 -5.30 -17.73
CA PHE A 344 9.17 -5.67 -18.31
C PHE A 344 8.49 -6.69 -17.43
N MET A 345 7.17 -6.66 -17.36
CA MET A 345 6.34 -7.67 -16.69
C MET A 345 5.07 -7.89 -17.49
N VAL A 346 4.69 -9.14 -17.63
CA VAL A 346 3.35 -9.56 -18.04
C VAL A 346 2.82 -10.60 -17.07
N ARG A 347 1.52 -10.50 -16.74
CA ARG A 347 0.84 -11.48 -15.92
C ARG A 347 -0.59 -11.69 -16.39
N TYR A 348 -1.08 -12.89 -16.19
CA TYR A 348 -2.46 -13.27 -16.44
C TYR A 348 -2.98 -14.03 -15.24
N VAL A 349 -4.17 -13.64 -14.78
CA VAL A 349 -4.91 -14.32 -13.71
C VAL A 349 -6.29 -14.68 -14.22
N HIS A 350 -6.75 -15.88 -13.88
CA HIS A 350 -8.11 -16.35 -14.17
C HIS A 350 -8.69 -16.94 -12.89
N GLY A 351 -9.91 -16.51 -12.55
CA GLY A 351 -10.72 -17.01 -11.46
C GLY A 351 -12.00 -17.66 -11.97
N ASP A 352 -12.37 -18.76 -11.36
CA ASP A 352 -13.58 -19.51 -11.63
C ASP A 352 -14.25 -19.98 -10.34
N ASN A 353 -15.34 -20.72 -10.45
CA ASN A 353 -16.13 -21.26 -9.33
C ASN A 353 -16.68 -20.19 -8.38
N ILE A 354 -16.91 -18.97 -8.87
CA ILE A 354 -17.35 -17.84 -8.06
C ILE A 354 -18.83 -17.99 -7.71
N THR A 355 -19.14 -17.91 -6.40
CA THR A 355 -20.51 -17.78 -5.89
C THR A 355 -20.82 -16.30 -5.64
N LEU A 356 -21.84 -15.78 -6.32
CA LEU A 356 -22.28 -14.38 -6.18
C LEU A 356 -23.36 -14.23 -5.11
N PRO A 357 -23.47 -13.05 -4.46
CA PRO A 357 -24.55 -12.76 -3.51
C PRO A 357 -25.97 -12.92 -4.10
N SER A 358 -26.10 -12.86 -5.42
CA SER A 358 -27.36 -13.11 -6.14
C SER A 358 -27.76 -14.59 -6.20
N GLY A 359 -26.90 -15.51 -5.74
CA GLY A 359 -27.10 -16.97 -5.84
C GLY A 359 -26.64 -17.57 -7.18
N VAL A 360 -26.03 -16.79 -8.07
CA VAL A 360 -25.36 -17.31 -9.27
C VAL A 360 -24.08 -18.00 -8.84
N THR A 361 -23.86 -19.21 -9.32
CA THR A 361 -22.63 -20.01 -9.11
C THR A 361 -21.85 -20.13 -10.41
N ASP A 362 -20.60 -20.58 -10.33
CA ASP A 362 -19.69 -20.79 -11.47
C ASP A 362 -19.41 -19.54 -12.31
N ALA A 363 -19.55 -18.35 -11.72
CA ALA A 363 -19.15 -17.10 -12.37
C ALA A 363 -17.61 -17.03 -12.51
N THR A 364 -17.15 -16.26 -13.49
CA THR A 364 -15.73 -16.20 -13.87
C THR A 364 -15.24 -14.77 -13.99
N GLU A 365 -13.95 -14.58 -13.68
CA GLU A 365 -13.23 -13.32 -13.93
C GLU A 365 -11.80 -13.57 -14.38
N TRP A 366 -11.22 -12.62 -15.11
CA TRP A 366 -9.80 -12.67 -15.45
C TRP A 366 -9.20 -11.29 -15.62
N GLU A 367 -7.90 -11.21 -15.39
CA GLU A 367 -7.14 -9.98 -15.60
C GLU A 367 -5.80 -10.29 -16.27
N ARG A 368 -5.43 -9.44 -17.23
CA ARG A 368 -4.11 -9.41 -17.84
C ARG A 368 -3.46 -8.07 -17.55
N ASP A 369 -2.28 -8.10 -16.94
CA ASP A 369 -1.46 -6.91 -16.71
C ASP A 369 -0.22 -6.93 -17.57
N VAL A 370 0.15 -5.74 -18.08
CA VAL A 370 1.43 -5.48 -18.72
C VAL A 370 2.06 -4.25 -18.09
N GLN A 371 3.35 -4.34 -17.77
CA GLN A 371 4.10 -3.22 -17.19
C GLN A 371 5.46 -3.07 -17.86
N LEU A 372 5.83 -1.81 -18.16
CA LEU A 372 7.18 -1.41 -18.48
C LEU A 372 7.62 -0.37 -17.44
N ALA A 373 8.80 -0.57 -16.84
CA ALA A 373 9.36 0.33 -15.86
C ALA A 373 10.81 0.65 -16.19
N TYR A 374 11.20 1.91 -16.00
CA TYR A 374 12.58 2.35 -16.14
C TYR A 374 13.00 3.23 -14.96
N VAL A 375 14.18 2.98 -14.43
CA VAL A 375 14.82 3.79 -13.39
C VAL A 375 16.12 4.36 -13.93
N VAL A 376 16.28 5.68 -13.88
CA VAL A 376 17.51 6.38 -14.30
C VAL A 376 18.66 5.99 -13.39
N GLN A 377 19.76 5.48 -13.96
CA GLN A 377 20.85 4.85 -13.23
C GLN A 377 21.96 5.83 -12.76
N SER A 378 22.10 6.97 -13.44
CA SER A 378 23.20 7.92 -13.20
C SER A 378 22.80 9.35 -13.54
N GLY A 379 23.71 10.31 -13.26
CA GLY A 379 23.52 11.73 -13.54
C GLY A 379 22.58 12.44 -12.55
N PRO A 380 22.20 13.69 -12.82
CA PRO A 380 21.37 14.51 -11.92
C PRO A 380 19.99 13.94 -11.65
N ALA A 381 19.44 13.18 -12.60
CA ALA A 381 18.13 12.51 -12.48
C ALA A 381 18.21 11.05 -11.98
N LYS A 382 19.35 10.64 -11.38
CA LYS A 382 19.50 9.30 -10.80
C LYS A 382 18.35 9.00 -9.83
N LYS A 383 17.75 7.80 -9.93
CA LYS A 383 16.56 7.32 -9.19
C LYS A 383 15.22 7.86 -9.72
N LEU A 384 15.18 8.80 -10.69
CA LEU A 384 13.93 9.12 -11.37
C LEU A 384 13.40 7.86 -12.05
N SER A 385 12.15 7.51 -11.78
CA SER A 385 11.53 6.31 -12.32
C SER A 385 10.30 6.65 -13.16
N PHE A 386 10.09 5.86 -14.20
CA PHE A 386 8.92 5.91 -15.07
C PHE A 386 8.29 4.52 -15.10
N LYS A 387 6.97 4.46 -15.00
CA LYS A 387 6.24 3.20 -15.02
C LYS A 387 4.96 3.37 -15.84
N ILE A 388 4.78 2.50 -16.81
CA ILE A 388 3.52 2.35 -17.57
C ILE A 388 2.94 1.02 -17.16
N ARG A 389 1.68 1.02 -16.74
CA ARG A 389 0.92 -0.17 -16.38
C ARG A 389 -0.38 -0.19 -17.16
N GLN A 390 -0.74 -1.33 -17.71
CA GLN A 390 -1.99 -1.57 -18.38
C GLN A 390 -2.62 -2.83 -17.81
N ALA A 391 -3.90 -2.76 -17.41
CA ALA A 391 -4.70 -3.89 -17.04
C ALA A 391 -5.90 -4.04 -17.98
N THR A 392 -6.22 -5.27 -18.33
CA THR A 392 -7.46 -5.66 -18.99
C THR A 392 -8.20 -6.61 -18.08
N TYR A 393 -9.31 -6.18 -17.52
CA TYR A 393 -10.14 -6.98 -16.62
C TYR A 393 -11.48 -7.31 -17.28
N ARG A 394 -11.88 -8.57 -17.23
CA ARG A 394 -13.15 -9.08 -17.76
C ARG A 394 -13.80 -10.02 -16.77
N ASN A 395 -15.13 -10.00 -16.73
CA ASN A 395 -15.96 -10.91 -15.93
C ASN A 395 -17.33 -11.09 -16.58
N ASP A 396 -18.08 -12.11 -16.17
CA ASP A 396 -19.42 -12.44 -16.69
C ASP A 396 -20.55 -11.98 -15.75
N PHE A 397 -20.23 -11.30 -14.65
CA PHE A 397 -21.21 -10.92 -13.62
C PHE A 397 -21.29 -9.40 -13.35
N GLY A 398 -20.48 -8.60 -14.00
CA GLY A 398 -20.43 -7.16 -13.71
C GLY A 398 -19.72 -6.36 -14.79
N THR A 399 -19.08 -5.29 -14.37
CA THR A 399 -18.45 -4.35 -15.27
C THR A 399 -17.01 -4.77 -15.61
N SER A 400 -16.78 -5.09 -16.88
CA SER A 400 -15.42 -5.24 -17.43
C SER A 400 -14.78 -3.88 -17.68
N LEU A 401 -13.44 -3.81 -17.69
CA LEU A 401 -12.72 -2.55 -17.90
C LEU A 401 -11.32 -2.73 -18.49
N ASP A 402 -10.81 -1.64 -19.04
CA ASP A 402 -9.40 -1.45 -19.33
C ASP A 402 -8.85 -0.28 -18.50
N GLU A 403 -7.63 -0.42 -18.00
CA GLU A 403 -7.00 0.56 -17.14
C GLU A 403 -5.57 0.84 -17.59
N VAL A 404 -5.19 2.12 -17.65
CA VAL A 404 -3.82 2.57 -17.90
C VAL A 404 -3.38 3.49 -16.75
N ARG A 405 -2.18 3.25 -16.24
CA ARG A 405 -1.51 4.13 -15.27
C ARG A 405 -0.13 4.53 -15.79
N LEU A 406 0.15 5.83 -15.81
CA LEU A 406 1.48 6.37 -16.01
C LEU A 406 1.94 6.96 -14.68
N ILE A 407 3.06 6.47 -14.17
CA ILE A 407 3.57 6.89 -12.86
C ILE A 407 5.03 7.32 -13.05
N THR A 408 5.34 8.54 -12.62
CA THR A 408 6.72 9.04 -12.55
C THR A 408 7.03 9.40 -11.10
N GLU A 409 8.12 8.87 -10.56
CA GLU A 409 8.52 9.10 -9.17
C GLU A 409 9.97 9.55 -9.10
N TYR A 410 10.24 10.55 -8.26
CA TYR A 410 11.58 11.03 -7.98
C TYR A 410 11.81 11.19 -6.47
N PRO A 411 12.50 10.25 -5.82
CA PRO A 411 12.85 10.35 -4.41
C PRO A 411 14.09 11.24 -4.22
N LEU A 412 13.93 12.28 -3.39
CA LEU A 412 15.00 13.12 -2.88
C LEU A 412 15.24 12.75 -1.41
N ASN A 413 16.46 12.42 -1.05
CA ASN A 413 16.83 12.00 0.31
C ASN A 413 17.97 12.88 0.84
N TRP A 414 17.87 13.29 2.09
CA TRP A 414 18.86 14.08 2.84
C TRP A 414 19.16 13.44 4.19
#